data_8284031afc0a1b160dd0a6f6d145af0f
#
_entry.id   8284031afc0a1b160dd0a6f6d145af0f
#
_cell.length_a   1.000
_cell.length_b   1.000
_cell.length_c   1.000
_cell.angle_alpha   90.00
_cell.angle_beta   90.00
_cell.angle_gamma   90.00
#
_symmetry.space_group_name_H-M   'P 1'
#
loop_
_entity.id
_entity.type
_entity.pdbx_description
1 polymer ?
#
loop_
_entity_poly.entity_id
_entity_poly.type
_entity_poly.pdbx_seq_one_letter_code
_entity_poly.pdbx_strand_id
1 'polypeptide(L)'
;MKKDRFGRARVLSTAELDLLLEALPENHRVLATVLRRTAARVSEGLQLKWRYVMENQLLLTAPTTKGSARTRTVPIHPQLAAELAAWKRVANPENDPDQWVFPGRNPGEHLTRRGFDHALRKAAKSVGLVG
;
A
#
# COMPACT_ATOMS: atom_id res chain seq x y z
N MET A 1 -4.44 9.49 10.43
CA MET A 1 -4.31 8.64 11.61
C MET A 1 -4.67 9.41 12.87
N LYS A 2 -5.42 8.78 13.73
CA LYS A 2 -5.89 9.41 14.97
C LYS A 2 -4.77 9.43 16.02
N LYS A 3 -4.62 10.54 16.73
CA LYS A 3 -3.65 10.68 17.80
C LYS A 3 -4.36 10.76 19.16
N ASP A 4 -3.68 10.33 20.20
CA ASP A 4 -4.17 10.50 21.55
C ASP A 4 -3.91 11.95 22.02
N ARG A 5 -4.35 12.26 23.25
CA ARG A 5 -4.20 13.60 23.81
C ARG A 5 -2.75 14.04 24.02
N PHE A 6 -1.80 13.10 23.94
CA PHE A 6 -0.38 13.39 24.06
C PHE A 6 0.31 13.55 22.72
N GLY A 7 -0.44 13.53 21.62
CA GLY A 7 0.10 13.71 20.29
C GLY A 7 0.70 12.44 19.65
N ARG A 8 0.63 11.31 20.36
CA ARG A 8 1.14 10.05 19.82
C ARG A 8 0.06 9.37 18.98
N ALA A 9 0.51 8.62 17.93
CA ALA A 9 -0.41 7.87 17.11
C ALA A 9 -1.10 6.79 17.95
N ARG A 10 -2.42 6.73 17.83
CA ARG A 10 -3.20 5.70 18.49
C ARG A 10 -3.03 4.37 17.76
N VAL A 11 -2.81 3.30 18.51
CA VAL A 11 -2.74 1.95 17.95
C VAL A 11 -4.17 1.47 17.72
N LEU A 12 -4.45 1.06 16.48
CA LEU A 12 -5.76 0.53 16.11
C LEU A 12 -5.83 -0.96 16.41
N SER A 13 -6.99 -1.43 16.84
CA SER A 13 -7.25 -2.85 16.97
C SER A 13 -7.36 -3.52 15.61
N THR A 14 -7.28 -4.85 15.56
CA THR A 14 -7.46 -5.59 14.31
C THR A 14 -8.84 -5.30 13.68
N ALA A 15 -9.88 -5.24 14.52
CA ALA A 15 -11.23 -4.93 14.04
C ALA A 15 -11.32 -3.52 13.45
N GLU A 16 -10.67 -2.56 14.09
CA GLU A 16 -10.62 -1.18 13.58
C GLU A 16 -9.85 -1.09 12.26
N LEU A 17 -8.74 -1.81 12.15
CA LEU A 17 -7.98 -1.88 10.89
C LEU A 17 -8.81 -2.48 9.76
N ASP A 18 -9.57 -3.55 10.05
CA ASP A 18 -10.41 -4.17 9.04
C ASP A 18 -11.49 -3.21 8.56
N LEU A 19 -12.12 -2.46 9.47
CA LEU A 19 -13.10 -1.44 9.10
C LEU A 19 -12.48 -0.37 8.23
N LEU A 20 -11.29 0.09 8.60
CA LEU A 20 -10.56 1.12 7.85
C LEU A 20 -10.26 0.64 6.45
N LEU A 21 -9.73 -0.59 6.30
CA LEU A 21 -9.38 -1.15 5.00
C LEU A 21 -10.60 -1.29 4.10
N GLU A 22 -11.75 -1.73 4.66
CA GLU A 22 -12.98 -1.87 3.89
C GLU A 22 -13.49 -0.53 3.35
N ALA A 23 -13.21 0.57 4.07
CA ALA A 23 -13.66 1.90 3.67
C ALA A 23 -12.75 2.54 2.62
N LEU A 24 -11.58 1.97 2.34
CA LEU A 24 -10.66 2.50 1.35
C LEU A 24 -11.07 2.12 -0.07
N PRO A 25 -10.82 3.00 -1.07
CA PRO A 25 -10.88 2.60 -2.47
C PRO A 25 -9.95 1.41 -2.72
N GLU A 26 -10.26 0.59 -3.70
CA GLU A 26 -9.54 -0.66 -3.94
C GLU A 26 -8.04 -0.49 -4.07
N ASN A 27 -7.58 0.49 -4.84
CA ASN A 27 -6.14 0.73 -5.02
C ASN A 27 -5.44 1.03 -3.69
N HIS A 28 -6.03 1.88 -2.87
CA HIS A 28 -5.48 2.22 -1.57
C HIS A 28 -5.61 1.06 -0.58
N ARG A 29 -6.68 0.30 -0.67
CA ARG A 29 -6.88 -0.88 0.18
C ARG A 29 -5.81 -1.93 -0.08
N VAL A 30 -5.51 -2.22 -1.35
CA VAL A 30 -4.48 -3.20 -1.69
C VAL A 30 -3.11 -2.71 -1.24
N LEU A 31 -2.82 -1.42 -1.44
CA LEU A 31 -1.57 -0.83 -0.94
C LEU A 31 -1.47 -0.99 0.57
N ALA A 32 -2.51 -0.62 1.31
CA ALA A 32 -2.50 -0.74 2.77
C ALA A 32 -2.32 -2.20 3.21
N THR A 33 -2.90 -3.14 2.48
CA THR A 33 -2.75 -4.56 2.78
C THR A 33 -1.30 -5.01 2.57
N VAL A 34 -0.66 -4.57 1.49
CA VAL A 34 0.76 -4.85 1.26
C VAL A 34 1.59 -4.34 2.43
N LEU A 35 1.37 -3.09 2.83
CA LEU A 35 2.14 -2.48 3.93
C LEU A 35 1.92 -3.24 5.25
N ARG A 36 0.69 -3.61 5.54
CA ARG A 36 0.35 -4.32 6.77
C ARG A 36 0.99 -5.70 6.83
N ARG A 37 0.94 -6.43 5.71
CA ARG A 37 1.40 -7.82 5.69
C ARG A 37 2.91 -7.98 5.53
N THR A 38 3.59 -6.99 4.99
CA THR A 38 5.03 -7.07 4.75
C THR A 38 5.85 -6.19 5.67
N ALA A 39 5.19 -5.33 6.46
CA ALA A 39 5.84 -4.30 7.26
C ALA A 39 6.69 -3.35 6.38
N ALA A 40 6.32 -3.21 5.11
CA ALA A 40 7.01 -2.32 4.20
C ALA A 40 6.73 -0.86 4.56
N ARG A 41 7.66 0.01 4.19
CA ARG A 41 7.45 1.44 4.29
C ARG A 41 6.56 1.91 3.13
N VAL A 42 5.83 3.01 3.35
CA VAL A 42 4.92 3.55 2.33
C VAL A 42 5.66 3.78 1.01
N SER A 43 6.85 4.39 1.06
CA SER A 43 7.64 4.64 -0.15
C SER A 43 7.99 3.36 -0.89
N GLU A 44 8.26 2.28 -0.17
CA GLU A 44 8.55 0.98 -0.78
C GLU A 44 7.32 0.43 -1.50
N GLY A 45 6.16 0.50 -0.86
CA GLY A 45 4.92 0.03 -1.47
C GLY A 45 4.52 0.83 -2.70
N LEU A 46 4.67 2.15 -2.64
CA LEU A 46 4.32 3.03 -3.74
C LEU A 46 5.18 2.79 -4.99
N GLN A 47 6.39 2.32 -4.82
CA GLN A 47 7.32 2.11 -5.93
C GLN A 47 7.33 0.68 -6.46
N LEU A 48 6.37 -0.16 -6.03
CA LEU A 48 6.26 -1.51 -6.56
C LEU A 48 5.86 -1.47 -8.04
N LYS A 49 6.59 -2.26 -8.83
CA LYS A 49 6.21 -2.57 -10.21
C LYS A 49 5.87 -4.05 -10.28
N TRP A 50 5.08 -4.43 -11.26
CA TRP A 50 4.66 -5.82 -11.37
C TRP A 50 5.84 -6.77 -11.54
N ARG A 51 6.95 -6.32 -12.14
CA ARG A 51 8.17 -7.15 -12.23
C ARG A 51 8.75 -7.49 -10.86
N TYR A 52 8.43 -6.71 -9.82
CA TYR A 52 8.91 -6.94 -8.47
C TYR A 52 7.97 -7.83 -7.65
N VAL A 53 6.82 -8.17 -8.19
CA VAL A 53 5.88 -9.11 -7.58
C VAL A 53 6.21 -10.49 -8.13
N MET A 54 6.97 -11.25 -7.37
CA MET A 54 7.43 -12.57 -7.77
C MET A 54 6.50 -13.64 -7.20
N GLU A 55 6.73 -14.89 -7.57
CA GLU A 55 5.85 -15.97 -7.16
C GLU A 55 5.70 -16.07 -5.64
N ASN A 56 6.81 -15.98 -4.90
CA ASN A 56 6.84 -16.19 -3.46
C ASN A 56 7.35 -14.99 -2.66
N GLN A 57 7.67 -13.89 -3.33
CA GLN A 57 8.27 -12.74 -2.63
C GLN A 57 8.08 -11.44 -3.40
N LEU A 58 8.20 -10.34 -2.68
CA LEU A 58 8.23 -9.00 -3.26
C LEU A 58 9.65 -8.46 -3.18
N LEU A 59 10.08 -7.79 -4.23
CA LEU A 59 11.30 -6.98 -4.19
C LEU A 59 10.89 -5.55 -3.88
N LEU A 60 11.26 -5.07 -2.70
CA LEU A 60 10.96 -3.71 -2.26
C LEU A 60 12.16 -2.82 -2.55
N THR A 61 11.90 -1.67 -3.17
CA THR A 61 12.94 -0.69 -3.46
C THR A 61 12.56 0.66 -2.89
N ALA A 62 13.54 1.39 -2.38
CA ALA A 62 13.33 2.76 -1.92
C ALA A 62 14.57 3.57 -2.21
N PRO A 63 14.42 4.82 -2.66
CA PRO A 63 15.58 5.69 -2.83
C PRO A 63 16.22 6.00 -1.47
N THR A 64 17.54 6.16 -1.45
CA THR A 64 18.25 6.56 -0.26
C THR A 64 18.69 8.02 -0.40
N THR A 65 19.09 8.62 0.73
CA THR A 65 19.59 10.00 0.73
C THR A 65 20.90 10.14 -0.04
N LYS A 66 21.58 9.03 -0.33
CA LYS A 66 22.83 9.04 -1.09
C LYS A 66 22.64 8.83 -2.59
N GLY A 67 21.39 8.86 -3.06
CA GLY A 67 21.10 8.74 -4.48
C GLY A 67 21.07 7.31 -5.02
N SER A 68 21.36 6.31 -4.20
CA SER A 68 21.26 4.91 -4.59
C SER A 68 19.93 4.33 -4.10
N ALA A 69 19.49 3.22 -4.71
CA ALA A 69 18.29 2.53 -4.27
C ALA A 69 18.65 1.49 -3.22
N ARG A 70 17.83 1.39 -2.18
CA ARG A 70 17.90 0.30 -1.21
C ARG A 70 16.90 -0.76 -1.64
N THR A 71 17.34 -2.02 -1.73
CA THR A 71 16.47 -3.12 -2.10
C THR A 71 16.48 -4.20 -1.03
N ARG A 72 15.34 -4.85 -0.85
CA ARG A 72 15.22 -6.02 0.01
C ARG A 72 14.05 -6.88 -0.49
N THR A 73 14.09 -8.16 -0.20
CA THR A 73 12.99 -9.06 -0.54
C THR A 73 12.23 -9.44 0.73
N VAL A 74 10.92 -9.60 0.58
CA VAL A 74 10.07 -10.07 1.67
C VAL A 74 9.18 -11.18 1.14
N PRO A 75 8.88 -12.22 1.94
CA PRO A 75 8.00 -13.29 1.49
C PRO A 75 6.57 -12.79 1.31
N ILE A 76 5.84 -13.39 0.37
CA ILE A 76 4.43 -13.09 0.15
C ILE A 76 3.58 -14.16 0.80
N HIS A 77 2.70 -13.75 1.72
CA HIS A 77 1.70 -14.62 2.30
C HIS A 77 0.69 -15.03 1.21
N PRO A 78 0.20 -16.27 1.19
CA PRO A 78 -0.77 -16.72 0.17
C PRO A 78 -1.99 -15.82 0.01
N GLN A 79 -2.52 -15.26 1.08
CA GLN A 79 -3.63 -14.31 1.01
C GLN A 79 -3.25 -13.04 0.27
N LEU A 80 -2.05 -12.52 0.51
CA LEU A 80 -1.57 -11.34 -0.20
C LEU A 80 -1.37 -11.65 -1.67
N ALA A 81 -0.83 -12.81 -1.99
CA ALA A 81 -0.65 -13.23 -3.38
C ALA A 81 -1.99 -13.26 -4.12
N ALA A 82 -3.04 -13.78 -3.48
CA ALA A 82 -4.37 -13.82 -4.07
C ALA A 82 -4.95 -12.41 -4.28
N GLU A 83 -4.76 -11.52 -3.31
CA GLU A 83 -5.24 -10.14 -3.43
C GLU A 83 -4.50 -9.38 -4.53
N LEU A 84 -3.19 -9.58 -4.64
CA LEU A 84 -2.41 -8.95 -5.71
C LEU A 84 -2.81 -9.49 -7.09
N ALA A 85 -3.08 -10.79 -7.19
CA ALA A 85 -3.54 -11.38 -8.45
C ALA A 85 -4.90 -10.81 -8.86
N ALA A 86 -5.83 -10.64 -7.91
CA ALA A 86 -7.13 -10.03 -8.19
C ALA A 86 -6.97 -8.58 -8.60
N TRP A 87 -6.13 -7.83 -7.92
CA TRP A 87 -5.85 -6.43 -8.26
C TRP A 87 -5.21 -6.30 -9.63
N LYS A 88 -4.31 -7.22 -9.99
CA LYS A 88 -3.65 -7.22 -11.29
C LYS A 88 -4.64 -7.27 -12.45
N ARG A 89 -5.71 -8.03 -12.32
CA ARG A 89 -6.75 -8.12 -13.36
C ARG A 89 -7.40 -6.78 -13.63
N VAL A 90 -7.47 -5.92 -12.64
CA VAL A 90 -8.04 -4.57 -12.77
C VAL A 90 -6.99 -3.57 -13.24
N ALA A 91 -5.83 -3.56 -12.59
CA ALA A 91 -4.82 -2.52 -12.77
C ALA A 91 -3.86 -2.79 -13.93
N ASN A 92 -3.66 -4.07 -14.28
CA ASN A 92 -2.69 -4.46 -15.30
C ASN A 92 -3.18 -5.65 -16.12
N PRO A 93 -4.32 -5.52 -16.81
CA PRO A 93 -4.86 -6.63 -17.61
C PRO A 93 -3.94 -7.03 -18.76
N GLU A 94 -3.08 -6.13 -19.20
CA GLU A 94 -2.13 -6.37 -20.29
C GLU A 94 -0.87 -7.09 -19.84
N ASN A 95 -0.72 -7.31 -18.54
CA ASN A 95 0.43 -8.02 -17.96
C ASN A 95 1.77 -7.36 -18.29
N ASP A 96 1.82 -6.02 -18.21
CA ASP A 96 3.04 -5.27 -18.44
C ASP A 96 3.88 -5.26 -17.16
N PRO A 97 5.08 -5.85 -17.16
CA PRO A 97 5.92 -5.91 -15.95
C PRO A 97 6.43 -4.56 -15.50
N ASP A 98 6.44 -3.55 -16.36
CA ASP A 98 6.94 -2.22 -16.03
C ASP A 98 5.86 -1.29 -15.49
N GLN A 99 4.61 -1.74 -15.44
CA GLN A 99 3.53 -0.96 -14.83
C GLN A 99 3.69 -0.90 -13.33
N TRP A 100 3.32 0.25 -12.76
CA TRP A 100 3.21 0.39 -11.31
C TRP A 100 2.11 -0.53 -10.79
N VAL A 101 2.34 -1.15 -9.66
CA VAL A 101 1.28 -1.92 -8.99
C VAL A 101 0.17 -0.97 -8.54
N PHE A 102 0.55 0.23 -8.13
CA PHE A 102 -0.39 1.27 -7.69
C PHE A 102 -0.23 2.51 -8.54
N PRO A 103 -0.86 2.53 -9.74
CA PRO A 103 -0.75 3.69 -10.64
C PRO A 103 -1.44 4.91 -10.05
N GLY A 104 -0.88 6.08 -10.35
CA GLY A 104 -1.42 7.35 -9.91
C GLY A 104 -2.46 7.91 -10.87
N ARG A 105 -2.83 9.16 -10.60
CA ARG A 105 -3.80 9.88 -11.43
C ARG A 105 -3.25 10.14 -12.83
N ASN A 106 -1.97 10.51 -12.92
CA ASN A 106 -1.35 10.85 -14.19
C ASN A 106 -0.65 9.63 -14.80
N PRO A 107 -0.67 9.50 -16.15
CA PRO A 107 0.02 8.39 -16.80
C PRO A 107 1.51 8.35 -16.43
N GLY A 108 2.01 7.15 -16.18
CA GLY A 108 3.42 6.94 -15.84
C GLY A 108 3.80 7.23 -14.40
N GLU A 109 2.88 7.72 -13.59
CA GLU A 109 3.14 8.03 -12.19
C GLU A 109 2.44 7.02 -11.28
N HIS A 110 3.06 6.74 -10.12
CA HIS A 110 2.42 5.91 -9.10
C HIS A 110 1.62 6.78 -8.13
N LEU A 111 0.80 6.14 -7.30
CA LEU A 111 0.09 6.83 -6.22
C LEU A 111 1.08 7.62 -5.37
N THR A 112 0.62 8.74 -4.82
CA THR A 112 1.44 9.57 -3.96
C THR A 112 1.17 9.26 -2.50
N ARG A 113 2.16 9.49 -1.65
CA ARG A 113 1.98 9.37 -0.21
C ARG A 113 0.89 10.31 0.28
N ARG A 114 0.85 11.53 -0.26
CA ARG A 114 -0.17 12.52 0.10
C ARG A 114 -1.57 12.03 -0.22
N GLY A 115 -1.74 11.44 -1.40
CA GLY A 115 -3.03 10.85 -1.79
C GLY A 115 -3.43 9.69 -0.91
N PHE A 116 -2.48 8.84 -0.55
CA PHE A 116 -2.73 7.72 0.34
C PHE A 116 -3.12 8.20 1.74
N ASP A 117 -2.39 9.17 2.29
CA ASP A 117 -2.71 9.74 3.61
C ASP A 117 -4.11 10.38 3.62
N HIS A 118 -4.46 11.07 2.53
CA HIS A 118 -5.79 11.65 2.38
C HIS A 118 -6.88 10.57 2.38
N ALA A 119 -6.67 9.50 1.62
CA ALA A 119 -7.61 8.39 1.56
C ALA A 119 -7.78 7.72 2.92
N LEU A 120 -6.67 7.52 3.64
CA LEU A 120 -6.71 6.95 4.99
C LEU A 120 -7.54 7.82 5.94
N ARG A 121 -7.32 9.12 5.93
CA ARG A 121 -8.06 10.04 6.80
C ARG A 121 -9.55 10.05 6.47
N LYS A 122 -9.87 10.07 5.19
CA LYS A 122 -11.26 10.05 4.74
C LYS A 122 -11.95 8.76 5.16
N ALA A 123 -11.28 7.62 4.98
CA ALA A 123 -11.82 6.32 5.37
C ALA A 123 -12.00 6.23 6.89
N ALA A 124 -11.00 6.67 7.65
CA ALA A 124 -11.07 6.67 9.12
C ALA A 124 -12.25 7.51 9.62
N LYS A 125 -12.47 8.67 9.01
CA LYS A 125 -13.59 9.53 9.35
C LYS A 125 -14.93 8.85 9.03
N SER A 126 -15.02 8.16 7.90
CA SER A 126 -16.27 7.51 7.49
C SER A 126 -16.68 6.37 8.40
N VAL A 127 -15.74 5.73 9.08
CA VAL A 127 -16.02 4.63 10.01
C VAL A 127 -15.89 5.03 11.48
N GLY A 128 -15.80 6.34 11.76
CA GLY A 128 -15.81 6.84 13.12
C GLY A 128 -14.52 6.67 13.90
N LEU A 129 -13.39 6.44 13.24
CA LEU A 129 -12.09 6.26 13.90
C LEU A 129 -11.33 7.58 14.11
N VAL A 130 -11.86 8.68 13.60
CA VAL A 130 -11.29 10.01 13.77
C VAL A 130 -12.27 10.83 14.58
N GLY A 131 -11.77 11.40 15.66
CA GLY A 131 -12.58 12.29 16.52
C GLY A 131 -12.75 13.67 15.94
#